data_96c6d5f2d636f6412a39d472ddc4ca2b
#
_entry.id   96c6d5f2d636f6412a39d472ddc4ca2b
#
_cell.length_a   1.000
_cell.length_b   1.000
_cell.length_c   1.000
_cell.angle_alpha   90.00
_cell.angle_beta   90.00
_cell.angle_gamma   90.00
#
_symmetry.space_group_name_H-M   'P 1'
#
loop_
_entity.id
_entity.type
_entity.pdbx_description
1 polymer ?
#
loop_
_entity_poly.entity_id
_entity_poly.type
_entity_poly.pdbx_seq_one_letter_code
_entity_poly.pdbx_strand_id
1 'polypeptide(L)'
;MMQLLVITIDDCDEFLETLAGLKAHGMNGVVIQSTSLKHALLNSTVDAAPIFGSLSKVVSNDFEMSHTAFLLLNDDQVEHAKRVVRRNTKGLGKKGVMFTVPITSYEGIDAE
;
A
#
# COMPACT_ATOMS: atom_id res chain seq x y z
N MET A 1 17.12 -13.75 -5.37
CA MET A 1 15.86 -13.75 -6.13
C MET A 1 15.09 -12.48 -5.88
N MET A 2 14.48 -11.96 -6.92
CA MET A 2 13.71 -10.74 -6.75
C MET A 2 12.29 -11.04 -6.35
N GLN A 3 11.74 -10.20 -5.53
CA GLN A 3 10.37 -10.33 -5.07
C GLN A 3 9.68 -8.99 -5.13
N LEU A 4 8.37 -9.03 -5.31
CA LEU A 4 7.57 -7.84 -5.23
C LEU A 4 6.99 -7.81 -3.83
N LEU A 5 7.28 -6.78 -3.07
CA LEU A 5 6.69 -6.61 -1.76
C LEU A 5 5.54 -5.63 -1.91
N VAL A 6 4.37 -6.06 -1.49
CA VAL A 6 3.18 -5.22 -1.56
C VAL A 6 2.78 -4.87 -0.14
N ILE A 7 2.60 -3.59 0.13
CA ILE A 7 2.25 -3.14 1.47
C ILE A 7 1.07 -2.19 1.36
N THR A 8 0.00 -2.52 2.07
CA THR A 8 -1.16 -1.65 2.13
C THR A 8 -1.38 -1.27 3.59
N ILE A 9 -1.45 0.00 3.88
CA ILE A 9 -1.65 0.48 5.24
C ILE A 9 -2.76 1.52 5.21
N ASP A 10 -3.72 1.37 6.11
CA ASP A 10 -4.86 2.27 6.14
C ASP A 10 -4.54 3.63 6.73
N ASP A 11 -3.69 3.68 7.73
CA ASP A 11 -3.39 4.94 8.38
C ASP A 11 -2.37 5.71 7.54
N CYS A 12 -2.73 6.89 7.12
CA CYS A 12 -1.88 7.68 6.24
C CYS A 12 -0.56 8.05 6.88
N ASP A 13 -0.60 8.44 8.15
CA ASP A 13 0.64 8.83 8.82
C ASP A 13 1.60 7.66 8.97
N GLU A 14 1.07 6.50 9.35
CA GLU A 14 1.91 5.32 9.47
C GLU A 14 2.45 4.92 8.12
N PHE A 15 1.65 5.08 7.07
CA PHE A 15 2.09 4.74 5.73
C PHE A 15 3.25 5.64 5.33
N LEU A 16 3.12 6.93 5.56
CA LEU A 16 4.18 7.86 5.18
C LEU A 16 5.44 7.64 5.98
N GLU A 17 5.30 7.33 7.26
CA GLU A 17 6.46 7.03 8.09
C GLU A 17 7.15 5.77 7.61
N THR A 18 6.36 4.78 7.18
CA THR A 18 6.91 3.56 6.65
C THR A 18 7.68 3.83 5.36
N LEU A 19 7.11 4.63 4.48
CA LEU A 19 7.79 4.97 3.23
C LEU A 19 9.10 5.68 3.51
N ALA A 20 9.11 6.60 4.46
CA ALA A 20 10.33 7.31 4.80
C ALA A 20 11.39 6.35 5.31
N GLY A 21 10.99 5.38 6.12
CA GLY A 21 11.93 4.40 6.63
C GLY A 21 12.49 3.52 5.51
N LEU A 22 11.64 3.12 4.57
CA LEU A 22 12.09 2.31 3.46
C LEU A 22 13.05 3.10 2.58
N LYS A 23 12.73 4.36 2.34
CA LYS A 23 13.60 5.20 1.53
C LYS A 23 14.95 5.40 2.20
N ALA A 24 14.96 5.54 3.51
CA ALA A 24 16.21 5.71 4.23
C ALA A 24 17.13 4.50 4.09
N HIS A 25 16.56 3.33 3.79
CA HIS A 25 17.34 2.14 3.57
C HIS A 25 17.61 1.91 2.07
N GLY A 26 17.39 2.93 1.26
CA GLY A 26 17.72 2.84 -0.16
C GLY A 26 16.72 2.09 -1.00
N MET A 27 15.53 1.88 -0.49
CA MET A 27 14.53 1.12 -1.24
C MET A 27 13.61 2.07 -1.99
N ASN A 28 13.25 1.69 -3.19
CA ASN A 28 12.38 2.49 -4.03
C ASN A 28 11.24 1.65 -4.55
N GLY A 29 10.19 2.30 -4.94
CA GLY A 29 9.04 1.59 -5.48
C GLY A 29 7.99 2.55 -5.99
N VAL A 30 6.79 2.05 -6.14
CA VAL A 30 5.68 2.80 -6.68
C VAL A 30 4.56 2.81 -5.66
N VAL A 31 3.89 3.93 -5.52
CA VAL A 31 2.79 4.04 -4.58
C VAL A 31 1.53 4.37 -5.36
N ILE A 32 0.45 3.70 -5.01
CA ILE A 32 -0.83 4.00 -5.62
C ILE A 32 -1.87 4.13 -4.53
N GLN A 33 -2.92 4.83 -4.83
CA GLN A 33 -4.03 4.91 -3.93
C GLN A 33 -4.88 3.68 -4.12
N SER A 34 -5.41 3.15 -3.06
CA SER A 34 -6.23 1.95 -3.12
C SER A 34 -7.38 2.08 -2.13
N THR A 35 -8.31 1.16 -2.19
CA THR A 35 -9.41 1.18 -1.26
C THR A 35 -9.74 -0.27 -0.93
N SER A 36 -10.39 -0.49 0.20
CA SER A 36 -10.73 -1.85 0.59
C SER A 36 -11.88 -2.35 -0.27
N LEU A 37 -12.01 -3.65 -0.35
CA LEU A 37 -13.09 -4.25 -1.09
C LEU A 37 -14.44 -3.78 -0.55
N LYS A 38 -14.55 -3.74 0.76
CA LYS A 38 -15.79 -3.31 1.37
C LYS A 38 -16.12 -1.88 0.99
N HIS A 39 -15.13 -1.01 1.02
CA HIS A 39 -15.34 0.38 0.72
C HIS A 39 -15.70 0.57 -0.76
N ALA A 40 -15.04 -0.15 -1.63
CA ALA A 40 -15.32 -0.09 -3.03
C ALA A 40 -16.75 -0.53 -3.32
N LEU A 41 -17.19 -1.59 -2.65
CA LEU A 41 -18.55 -2.07 -2.85
C LEU A 41 -19.58 -1.05 -2.34
N LEU A 42 -19.30 -0.45 -1.23
CA LEU A 42 -20.22 0.54 -0.69
C LEU A 42 -20.36 1.72 -1.63
N ASN A 43 -19.29 2.11 -2.26
CA ASN A 43 -19.36 3.25 -3.14
C ASN A 43 -19.98 2.92 -4.50
N SER A 44 -19.81 1.70 -4.94
CA SER A 44 -20.31 1.41 -6.25
C SER A 44 -21.73 0.89 -6.28
N THR A 45 -22.14 0.28 -5.22
CA THR A 45 -23.44 -0.29 -5.30
C THR A 45 -24.43 0.70 -5.23
N VAL A 46 -24.09 1.74 -4.99
CA VAL A 46 -24.96 2.66 -4.85
C VAL A 46 -25.72 2.76 -5.88
N ASP A 47 -25.72 2.03 -6.43
CA ASP A 47 -26.49 1.97 -7.36
C ASP A 47 -26.73 3.19 -7.83
N ALA A 48 -27.26 3.08 -8.41
CA ALA A 48 -27.46 4.05 -9.13
C ALA A 48 -27.65 5.27 -8.58
N ALA A 49 -28.11 5.17 -7.81
CA ALA A 49 -28.60 6.23 -7.37
C ALA A 49 -27.79 7.21 -7.62
N PRO A 50 -27.38 7.53 -7.38
CA PRO A 50 -26.82 8.54 -7.64
C PRO A 50 -25.45 8.47 -7.65
N ILE A 51 -25.00 8.49 -8.73
CA ILE A 51 -23.70 8.68 -8.91
C ILE A 51 -23.22 9.79 -8.09
N PHE A 52 -24.03 10.77 -7.92
CA PHE A 52 -23.58 11.90 -7.13
C PHE A 52 -23.38 11.52 -5.68
N GLY A 53 -24.21 10.69 -5.20
CA GLY A 53 -24.04 10.23 -3.85
C GLY A 53 -22.75 9.49 -3.68
N SER A 54 -22.38 8.73 -4.70
CA SER A 54 -21.13 8.02 -4.63
C SER A 54 -19.97 8.95 -4.63
N LEU A 55 -20.01 9.94 -5.49
CA LEU A 55 -18.92 10.89 -5.55
C LEU A 55 -18.81 11.64 -4.25
N SER A 56 -19.92 12.00 -3.69
CA SER A 56 -19.91 12.71 -2.44
C SER A 56 -19.28 11.86 -1.36
N LYS A 57 -19.57 10.58 -1.36
CA LYS A 57 -19.00 9.71 -0.39
C LYS A 57 -17.51 9.57 -0.60
N VAL A 58 -17.10 9.44 -1.82
CA VAL A 58 -15.68 9.31 -2.10
C VAL A 58 -14.95 10.55 -1.60
N VAL A 59 -15.49 11.70 -1.88
CA VAL A 59 -14.84 12.91 -1.46
C VAL A 59 -14.82 13.04 0.05
N SER A 60 -15.91 12.72 0.67
CA SER A 60 -15.96 12.91 2.11
C SER A 60 -15.21 11.80 2.85
N ASN A 61 -14.97 10.71 2.20
CA ASN A 61 -14.30 9.61 2.86
C ASN A 61 -12.90 9.39 2.36
N ASP A 62 -12.26 10.44 1.89
CA ASP A 62 -10.91 10.29 1.46
C ASP A 62 -10.04 9.69 2.53
N PHE A 63 -10.31 9.99 3.77
CA PHE A 63 -9.49 9.47 4.84
C PHE A 63 -9.62 7.96 4.97
N GLU A 64 -10.59 7.37 4.31
CA GLU A 64 -10.74 5.93 4.37
C GLU A 64 -10.03 5.24 3.22
N MET A 65 -9.43 5.99 2.33
CA MET A 65 -8.71 5.38 1.25
C MET A 65 -7.38 4.86 1.77
N SER A 66 -6.99 3.70 1.33
CA SER A 66 -5.72 3.15 1.72
C SER A 66 -4.67 3.52 0.71
N HIS A 67 -3.45 3.31 1.05
CA HIS A 67 -2.35 3.53 0.12
C HIS A 67 -1.56 2.23 0.02
N THR A 68 -1.14 1.92 -1.17
CA THR A 68 -0.41 0.68 -1.42
C THR A 68 0.93 0.99 -2.06
N ALA A 69 1.96 0.39 -1.55
CA ALA A 69 3.31 0.54 -2.11
C ALA A 69 3.74 -0.78 -2.72
N PHE A 70 4.36 -0.70 -3.89
CA PHE A 70 4.94 -1.87 -4.56
C PHE A 70 6.44 -1.66 -4.58
N LEU A 71 7.19 -2.58 -3.99
CA LEU A 71 8.63 -2.47 -3.99
C LEU A 71 9.25 -3.71 -4.61
N LEU A 72 10.23 -3.51 -5.47
CA LEU A 72 10.91 -4.61 -6.12
C LEU A 72 12.20 -4.82 -5.34
N LEU A 73 12.32 -5.90 -4.64
CA LEU A 73 13.41 -6.10 -3.71
C LEU A 73 14.03 -7.48 -3.86
N ASN A 74 15.28 -7.61 -3.46
CA ASN A 74 15.85 -8.93 -3.41
C ASN A 74 15.55 -9.54 -2.03
N ASP A 75 15.89 -10.81 -1.85
CA ASP A 75 15.51 -11.52 -0.63
C ASP A 75 16.02 -10.83 0.64
N ASP A 76 17.21 -10.31 0.61
CA ASP A 76 17.75 -9.66 1.80
C ASP A 76 17.00 -8.39 2.14
N GLN A 77 16.64 -7.64 1.14
CA GLN A 77 15.93 -6.40 1.37
C GLN A 77 14.52 -6.63 1.87
N VAL A 78 13.92 -7.75 1.49
CA VAL A 78 12.56 -8.06 1.91
C VAL A 78 12.47 -8.13 3.43
N GLU A 79 13.41 -8.82 4.07
CA GLU A 79 13.35 -8.94 5.52
C GLU A 79 13.57 -7.59 6.20
N HIS A 80 14.45 -6.79 5.64
CA HIS A 80 14.69 -5.46 6.18
C HIS A 80 13.42 -4.62 6.05
N ALA A 81 12.78 -4.68 4.89
CA ALA A 81 11.58 -3.90 4.65
C ALA A 81 10.47 -4.32 5.60
N LYS A 82 10.31 -5.61 5.83
CA LYS A 82 9.28 -6.09 6.75
C LYS A 82 9.49 -5.55 8.15
N ARG A 83 10.74 -5.46 8.58
CA ARG A 83 11.01 -4.93 9.91
C ARG A 83 10.65 -3.45 10.00
N VAL A 84 10.92 -2.70 8.93
CA VAL A 84 10.57 -1.29 8.91
C VAL A 84 9.05 -1.13 9.01
N VAL A 85 8.32 -1.95 8.27
CA VAL A 85 6.86 -1.88 8.32
C VAL A 85 6.37 -2.19 9.72
N ARG A 86 6.86 -3.25 10.33
CA ARG A 86 6.39 -3.62 11.66
C ARG A 86 6.71 -2.56 12.69
N ARG A 87 7.87 -1.92 12.56
CA ARG A 87 8.25 -0.91 13.51
C ARG A 87 7.36 0.31 13.42
N ASN A 88 7.04 0.73 12.22
CA ASN A 88 6.26 1.93 12.04
C ASN A 88 4.75 1.73 12.24
N THR A 89 4.29 0.50 12.19
CA THR A 89 2.86 0.25 12.37
C THR A 89 2.58 -0.50 13.66
N LYS A 90 3.62 -0.95 14.35
CA LYS A 90 3.48 -1.75 15.54
C LYS A 90 2.70 -3.02 15.22
N GLY A 91 2.92 -3.52 14.01
CA GLY A 91 2.22 -4.70 13.54
C GLY A 91 0.99 -4.29 12.74
N LEU A 92 0.75 -4.99 11.65
CA LEU A 92 -0.34 -4.57 10.78
C LEU A 92 -1.72 -4.93 11.31
N GLY A 93 -1.86 -6.09 11.91
CA GLY A 93 -3.16 -6.46 12.44
C GLY A 93 -4.26 -6.23 11.43
N LYS A 94 -5.22 -5.40 11.79
CA LYS A 94 -6.30 -5.08 10.89
C LYS A 94 -6.06 -3.78 10.14
N LYS A 95 -4.89 -3.19 10.28
CA LYS A 95 -4.61 -1.91 9.65
C LYS A 95 -4.19 -2.04 8.21
N GLY A 96 -3.85 -3.23 7.77
CA GLY A 96 -3.39 -3.39 6.40
C GLY A 96 -2.87 -4.78 6.16
N VAL A 97 -2.15 -4.93 5.06
CA VAL A 97 -1.63 -6.23 4.68
C VAL A 97 -0.29 -6.05 4.00
N MET A 98 0.57 -7.03 4.14
CA MET A 98 1.87 -7.02 3.52
C MET A 98 2.14 -8.43 3.03
N PHE A 99 2.56 -8.56 1.78
CA PHE A 99 2.86 -9.88 1.24
C PHE A 99 3.88 -9.76 0.12
N THR A 100 4.48 -10.87 -0.26
CA THR A 100 5.47 -10.88 -1.33
C THR A 100 5.03 -11.82 -2.44
N VAL A 101 5.51 -11.51 -3.63
CA VAL A 101 5.25 -12.33 -4.81
C VAL A 101 6.58 -12.53 -5.52
N PRO A 102 6.94 -13.76 -5.88
CA PRO A 102 8.20 -13.96 -6.61
C PRO A 102 8.12 -13.31 -7.99
N ILE A 103 9.22 -12.74 -8.41
CA ILE A 103 9.27 -12.08 -9.70
C ILE A 103 10.15 -12.90 -10.62
N THR A 104 9.61 -13.29 -11.76
CA THR A 104 10.38 -14.09 -12.70
C THR A 104 11.25 -13.22 -13.61
N SER A 105 10.82 -12.03 -13.92
CA SER A 105 11.65 -11.11 -14.68
C SER A 105 11.14 -9.70 -14.48
N TYR A 106 11.98 -8.73 -14.72
CA TYR A 106 11.59 -7.33 -14.58
C TYR A 106 12.55 -6.47 -15.36
N GLU A 107 12.13 -5.26 -15.59
CA GLU A 107 12.91 -4.30 -16.31
C GLU A 107 12.65 -2.92 -15.74
N GLY A 108 13.67 -2.12 -15.55
CA GLY A 108 13.46 -0.77 -15.00
C GLY A 108 13.57 -0.73 -13.49
N ILE A 109 13.20 0.43 -12.95
CA ILE A 109 13.27 0.67 -11.51
C ILE A 109 14.64 0.35 -10.96
N ASP A 110 15.62 0.99 -11.45
CA ASP A 110 16.91 0.80 -10.89
C ASP A 110 16.92 1.50 -9.58
N ALA A 111 17.30 0.80 -8.62
CA ALA A 111 17.27 1.41 -7.35
C ALA A 111 18.43 2.29 -7.27
N GLU A 112 18.42 3.25 -6.87
CA GLU A 112 19.51 4.05 -6.83
C GLU A 112 19.53 4.75 -5.79
#